data_fc07106cacac8738358dc6742dc38a81
#
_entry.id   fc07106cacac8738358dc6742dc38a81
#
_cell.length_a   1.000
_cell.length_b   1.000
_cell.length_c   1.000
_cell.angle_alpha   90.00
_cell.angle_beta   90.00
_cell.angle_gamma   90.00
#
_symmetry.space_group_name_H-M   'P 1'
#
loop_
_entity.id
_entity.type
_entity.pdbx_description
1 polymer ?
#
loop_
_entity_poly.entity_id
_entity_poly.type
_entity_poly.pdbx_seq_one_letter_code
_entity_poly.pdbx_strand_id
1 'polypeptide(L)'
;MASNPLTSWQIDGETMETVTDFIFLGSKITADGDCSCEIKRCLILGRKAMTNQDSILKSRDITLPTEVHTVKAIVFPVVMGGCEIWTIKKAECQRIDALELWCWRRLLRVPWTAWRPNQSILKEISPEYSLEGLMLKLQYFGHLMQRTDSLEKTLMAGGEGDDRG
;
A
#
# COMPACT_ATOMS: atom_id res chain seq x y z
N MET A 1 -21.26 24.50 -27.11
CA MET A 1 -21.97 23.44 -26.35
C MET A 1 -21.60 22.10 -26.94
N ALA A 2 -20.63 21.43 -26.39
CA ALA A 2 -20.24 20.08 -26.80
C ALA A 2 -21.05 19.08 -25.96
N SER A 3 -22.03 18.45 -26.59
CA SER A 3 -22.78 17.35 -26.04
C SER A 3 -21.84 16.14 -25.94
N ASN A 4 -21.52 15.71 -24.74
CA ASN A 4 -20.90 14.42 -24.51
C ASN A 4 -21.80 13.31 -25.06
N PRO A 5 -21.32 12.41 -25.92
CA PRO A 5 -22.07 11.23 -26.28
C PRO A 5 -22.16 10.34 -25.02
N LEU A 6 -23.37 10.19 -24.52
CA LEU A 6 -23.70 9.14 -23.55
C LEU A 6 -23.52 7.80 -24.26
N THR A 7 -22.35 7.21 -24.13
CA THR A 7 -22.11 5.86 -24.64
C THR A 7 -22.73 4.89 -23.64
N SER A 8 -23.98 4.51 -23.87
CA SER A 8 -24.61 3.43 -23.13
C SER A 8 -24.11 2.09 -23.68
N TRP A 9 -23.46 1.31 -22.85
CA TRP A 9 -23.05 -0.05 -23.18
C TRP A 9 -24.16 -1.03 -22.78
N GLN A 10 -24.46 -1.99 -23.64
CA GLN A 10 -25.39 -3.08 -23.32
C GLN A 10 -24.62 -4.40 -23.24
N ILE A 11 -24.82 -5.11 -22.14
CA ILE A 11 -24.29 -6.46 -21.93
C ILE A 11 -25.52 -7.34 -21.62
N ASP A 12 -25.73 -8.40 -22.41
CA ASP A 12 -26.85 -9.34 -22.27
C ASP A 12 -28.26 -8.67 -22.28
N GLY A 13 -28.39 -7.53 -23.00
CA GLY A 13 -29.66 -6.80 -23.11
C GLY A 13 -29.92 -5.81 -21.96
N GLU A 14 -29.03 -5.71 -20.98
CA GLU A 14 -29.10 -4.72 -19.88
C GLU A 14 -28.24 -3.50 -20.21
N THR A 15 -28.82 -2.31 -20.01
CA THR A 15 -28.07 -1.05 -20.18
C THR A 15 -27.17 -0.80 -19.00
N MET A 16 -25.85 -0.75 -19.25
CA MET A 16 -24.84 -0.46 -18.24
C MET A 16 -24.65 1.03 -18.06
N GLU A 17 -24.68 1.49 -16.82
CA GLU A 17 -24.38 2.87 -16.46
C GLU A 17 -22.87 3.08 -16.39
N THR A 18 -22.36 4.10 -17.10
CA THR A 18 -20.95 4.50 -17.00
C THR A 18 -20.76 5.39 -15.78
N VAL A 19 -19.94 4.94 -14.85
CA VAL A 19 -19.56 5.71 -13.66
C VAL A 19 -18.12 6.23 -13.81
N THR A 20 -17.85 7.41 -13.28
CA THR A 20 -16.52 8.02 -13.31
C THR A 20 -15.58 7.42 -12.27
N ASP A 21 -16.14 6.90 -11.20
CA ASP A 21 -15.41 6.23 -10.13
C ASP A 21 -16.29 5.19 -9.43
N PHE A 22 -15.69 4.18 -8.87
CA PHE A 22 -16.38 3.17 -8.06
C PHE A 22 -15.43 2.60 -6.98
N ILE A 23 -16.03 2.04 -5.95
CA ILE A 23 -15.28 1.38 -4.87
C ILE A 23 -15.34 -0.13 -5.10
N PHE A 24 -14.17 -0.74 -5.27
CA PHE A 24 -14.02 -2.18 -5.41
C PHE A 24 -13.11 -2.73 -4.30
N LEU A 25 -13.63 -3.65 -3.51
CA LEU A 25 -12.93 -4.24 -2.35
C LEU A 25 -12.27 -3.19 -1.43
N GLY A 26 -12.98 -2.07 -1.22
CA GLY A 26 -12.51 -0.98 -0.37
C GLY A 26 -11.53 -0.01 -1.05
N SER A 27 -11.12 -0.24 -2.30
CA SER A 27 -10.27 0.67 -3.09
C SER A 27 -11.08 1.48 -4.07
N LYS A 28 -10.80 2.78 -4.14
CA LYS A 28 -11.42 3.68 -5.11
C LYS A 28 -10.71 3.56 -6.46
N ILE A 29 -11.45 3.19 -7.49
CA ILE A 29 -10.98 3.09 -8.87
C ILE A 29 -11.62 4.22 -9.66
N THR A 30 -10.83 5.01 -10.37
CA THR A 30 -11.25 6.11 -11.22
C THR A 30 -11.09 5.74 -12.69
N ALA A 31 -11.95 6.28 -13.57
CA ALA A 31 -11.94 5.99 -14.99
C ALA A 31 -10.66 6.45 -15.70
N ASP A 32 -10.00 7.47 -15.18
CA ASP A 32 -8.71 7.99 -15.68
C ASP A 32 -7.49 7.19 -15.22
N GLY A 33 -7.68 6.21 -14.34
CA GLY A 33 -6.60 5.40 -13.78
C GLY A 33 -5.68 6.17 -12.82
N ASP A 34 -6.05 7.37 -12.38
CA ASP A 34 -5.27 8.14 -11.40
C ASP A 34 -5.51 7.64 -9.97
N CYS A 35 -4.48 7.00 -9.41
CA CYS A 35 -4.51 6.45 -8.06
C CYS A 35 -4.17 7.46 -6.96
N SER A 36 -3.89 8.73 -7.29
CA SER A 36 -3.42 9.74 -6.32
C SER A 36 -4.40 9.95 -5.16
N CYS A 37 -5.72 9.94 -5.43
CA CYS A 37 -6.73 10.09 -4.39
C CYS A 37 -6.77 8.88 -3.46
N GLU A 38 -6.65 7.68 -4.01
CA GLU A 38 -6.64 6.44 -3.24
C GLU A 38 -5.38 6.34 -2.38
N ILE A 39 -4.21 6.67 -2.94
CA ILE A 39 -2.95 6.72 -2.19
C ILE A 39 -3.07 7.69 -1.01
N LYS A 40 -3.59 8.90 -1.22
CA LYS A 40 -3.82 9.86 -0.14
C LYS A 40 -4.74 9.31 0.94
N ARG A 41 -5.82 8.64 0.55
CA ARG A 41 -6.76 8.00 1.49
C ARG A 41 -6.06 6.93 2.32
N CYS A 42 -5.29 6.06 1.71
CA CYS A 42 -4.54 5.00 2.39
C CYS A 42 -3.47 5.57 3.34
N LEU A 43 -2.78 6.65 2.95
CA LEU A 43 -1.83 7.35 3.83
C LEU A 43 -2.50 7.93 5.08
N ILE A 44 -3.71 8.50 4.94
CA ILE A 44 -4.50 9.00 6.08
C ILE A 44 -4.92 7.84 7.00
N LEU A 45 -5.37 6.72 6.43
CA LEU A 45 -5.73 5.53 7.20
C LEU A 45 -4.51 4.93 7.92
N GLY A 46 -3.35 4.92 7.27
CA GLY A 46 -2.09 4.48 7.88
C GLY A 46 -1.70 5.35 9.08
N ARG A 47 -1.83 6.67 8.97
CA ARG A 47 -1.62 7.59 10.11
C ARG A 47 -2.58 7.32 11.26
N LYS A 48 -3.85 7.10 10.95
CA LYS A 48 -4.87 6.75 11.94
C LYS A 48 -4.55 5.41 12.62
N ALA A 49 -4.18 4.40 11.85
CA ALA A 49 -3.76 3.11 12.39
C ALA A 49 -2.55 3.26 13.32
N MET A 50 -1.53 4.01 12.94
CA MET A 50 -0.36 4.29 13.78
C MET A 50 -0.74 5.00 15.08
N THR A 51 -1.62 6.00 15.01
CA THR A 51 -2.08 6.73 16.20
C THR A 51 -2.86 5.83 17.16
N ASN A 52 -3.66 4.91 16.63
CA ASN A 52 -4.40 3.94 17.44
C ASN A 52 -3.48 2.96 18.19
N GLN A 53 -2.25 2.73 17.70
CA GLN A 53 -1.25 1.87 18.37
C GLN A 53 -0.46 2.58 19.47
N ASP A 54 -0.63 3.89 19.66
CA ASP A 54 0.15 4.67 20.65
C ASP A 54 0.09 4.10 22.06
N SER A 55 -1.06 3.58 22.48
CA SER A 55 -1.23 2.98 23.81
C SER A 55 -0.38 1.73 24.00
N ILE A 56 -0.24 0.93 22.96
CA ILE A 56 0.57 -0.29 22.94
C ILE A 56 2.05 0.09 22.85
N LEU A 57 2.40 0.99 21.92
CA LEU A 57 3.78 1.42 21.68
C LEU A 57 4.37 2.27 22.83
N LYS A 58 3.53 2.79 23.73
CA LYS A 58 3.97 3.51 24.94
C LYS A 58 4.27 2.58 26.13
N SER A 59 3.93 1.30 26.04
CA SER A 59 4.27 0.33 27.08
C SER A 59 5.77 0.17 27.20
N ARG A 60 6.28 0.26 28.43
CA ARG A 60 7.73 0.15 28.70
C ARG A 60 8.28 -1.27 28.56
N ASP A 61 7.40 -2.24 28.43
CA ASP A 61 7.75 -3.67 28.43
C ASP A 61 8.01 -4.22 27.03
N ILE A 62 7.84 -3.37 25.99
CA ILE A 62 8.00 -3.77 24.59
C ILE A 62 9.36 -3.30 24.08
N THR A 63 10.10 -4.20 23.46
CA THR A 63 11.40 -3.89 22.86
C THR A 63 11.25 -3.20 21.50
N LEU A 64 12.22 -2.37 21.12
CA LEU A 64 12.22 -1.67 19.82
C LEU A 64 12.01 -2.61 18.62
N PRO A 65 12.66 -3.77 18.50
CA PRO A 65 12.38 -4.71 17.41
C PRO A 65 10.93 -5.16 17.36
N THR A 66 10.29 -5.38 18.49
CA THR A 66 8.88 -5.76 18.59
C THR A 66 7.97 -4.61 18.16
N GLU A 67 8.28 -3.37 18.56
CA GLU A 67 7.56 -2.17 18.13
C GLU A 67 7.65 -1.98 16.60
N VAL A 68 8.85 -2.14 16.03
CA VAL A 68 9.08 -2.08 14.58
C VAL A 68 8.26 -3.15 13.86
N HIS A 69 8.27 -4.38 14.36
CA HIS A 69 7.49 -5.48 13.81
C HIS A 69 5.98 -5.19 13.87
N THR A 70 5.51 -4.63 14.97
CA THR A 70 4.10 -4.24 15.15
C THR A 70 3.67 -3.20 14.12
N VAL A 71 4.48 -2.16 13.88
CA VAL A 71 4.20 -1.15 12.86
C VAL A 71 4.13 -1.78 11.47
N LYS A 72 5.08 -2.64 11.13
CA LYS A 72 5.09 -3.36 9.84
C LYS A 72 3.90 -4.30 9.68
N ALA A 73 3.45 -4.95 10.74
CA ALA A 73 2.35 -5.91 10.69
C ALA A 73 0.96 -5.25 10.66
N ILE A 74 0.81 -4.07 11.25
CA ILE A 74 -0.50 -3.42 11.43
C ILE A 74 -0.66 -2.20 10.53
N VAL A 75 0.33 -1.31 10.49
CA VAL A 75 0.22 -0.04 9.76
C VAL A 75 0.49 -0.21 8.28
N PHE A 76 1.53 -0.93 7.91
CA PHE A 76 1.93 -1.10 6.51
C PHE A 76 0.86 -1.79 5.66
N PRO A 77 0.19 -2.87 6.10
CA PRO A 77 -0.89 -3.47 5.32
C PRO A 77 -2.06 -2.54 5.05
N VAL A 78 -2.39 -1.64 5.99
CA VAL A 78 -3.43 -0.62 5.80
C VAL A 78 -3.06 0.36 4.69
N VAL A 79 -1.79 0.77 4.61
CA VAL A 79 -1.29 1.68 3.57
C VAL A 79 -1.17 0.97 2.23
N MET A 80 -0.74 -0.29 2.22
CA MET A 80 -0.50 -1.08 1.01
C MET A 80 -1.76 -1.68 0.39
N GLY A 81 -2.92 -1.57 1.04
CA GLY A 81 -4.17 -2.16 0.54
C GLY A 81 -4.51 -1.70 -0.88
N GLY A 82 -4.50 -2.63 -1.83
CA GLY A 82 -4.78 -2.35 -3.24
C GLY A 82 -3.62 -1.77 -4.05
N CYS A 83 -2.42 -1.66 -3.48
CA CYS A 83 -1.27 -1.03 -4.14
C CYS A 83 -0.77 -1.80 -5.39
N GLU A 84 -1.13 -3.05 -5.55
CA GLU A 84 -0.77 -3.88 -6.70
C GLU A 84 -1.32 -3.34 -8.03
N ILE A 85 -2.39 -2.57 -8.00
CA ILE A 85 -3.00 -1.94 -9.18
C ILE A 85 -2.62 -0.47 -9.36
N TRP A 86 -1.86 0.11 -8.42
CA TRP A 86 -1.54 1.54 -8.47
C TRP A 86 -0.42 1.84 -9.46
N THR A 87 -0.56 2.96 -10.17
CA THR A 87 0.54 3.62 -10.86
C THR A 87 1.10 4.70 -9.94
N ILE A 88 2.21 4.40 -9.27
CA ILE A 88 2.82 5.32 -8.29
C ILE A 88 3.72 6.31 -9.01
N LYS A 89 3.39 7.60 -8.90
CA LYS A 89 4.19 8.70 -9.43
C LYS A 89 5.27 9.10 -8.40
N LYS A 90 6.29 9.81 -8.84
CA LYS A 90 7.38 10.28 -7.95
C LYS A 90 6.88 11.09 -6.75
N ALA A 91 5.84 11.91 -6.95
CA ALA A 91 5.26 12.69 -5.87
C ALA A 91 4.56 11.82 -4.81
N GLU A 92 3.96 10.71 -5.21
CA GLU A 92 3.37 9.73 -4.30
C GLU A 92 4.45 8.95 -3.54
N CYS A 93 5.55 8.57 -4.20
CA CYS A 93 6.72 7.97 -3.52
C CYS A 93 7.19 8.84 -2.38
N GLN A 94 7.37 10.13 -2.61
CA GLN A 94 7.79 11.08 -1.58
C GLN A 94 6.81 11.16 -0.39
N ARG A 95 5.52 11.05 -0.65
CA ARG A 95 4.48 11.02 0.41
C ARG A 95 4.50 9.72 1.21
N ILE A 96 4.74 8.60 0.54
CA ILE A 96 4.87 7.28 1.16
C ILE A 96 6.10 7.27 2.07
N ASP A 97 7.24 7.74 1.59
CA ASP A 97 8.47 7.87 2.37
C ASP A 97 8.32 8.80 3.57
N ALA A 98 7.60 9.92 3.37
CA ALA A 98 7.30 10.85 4.46
C ALA A 98 6.42 10.22 5.54
N LEU A 99 5.44 9.39 5.17
CA LEU A 99 4.62 8.64 6.12
C LEU A 99 5.47 7.61 6.88
N GLU A 100 6.29 6.84 6.18
CA GLU A 100 7.17 5.84 6.79
C GLU A 100 8.08 6.50 7.83
N LEU A 101 8.74 7.57 7.45
CA LEU A 101 9.62 8.32 8.33
C LEU A 101 8.88 8.93 9.53
N TRP A 102 7.65 9.42 9.31
CA TRP A 102 6.79 9.90 10.40
C TRP A 102 6.46 8.78 11.40
N CYS A 103 6.16 7.57 10.92
CA CYS A 103 5.95 6.41 11.78
C CYS A 103 7.17 6.10 12.64
N TRP A 104 8.37 6.08 12.03
CA TRP A 104 9.61 5.79 12.74
C TRP A 104 9.97 6.87 13.75
N ARG A 105 9.82 8.15 13.41
CA ARG A 105 10.03 9.25 14.36
C ARG A 105 9.08 9.17 15.54
N ARG A 106 7.82 8.82 15.29
CA ARG A 106 6.81 8.64 16.34
C ARG A 106 7.15 7.48 17.25
N LEU A 107 7.60 6.37 16.71
CA LEU A 107 8.03 5.18 17.43
C LEU A 107 9.23 5.47 18.32
N LEU A 108 10.26 6.14 17.78
CA LEU A 108 11.44 6.56 18.54
C LEU A 108 11.20 7.77 19.46
N ARG A 109 9.98 8.31 19.46
CA ARG A 109 9.60 9.51 20.24
C ARG A 109 10.49 10.74 19.93
N VAL A 110 10.93 10.85 18.69
CA VAL A 110 11.73 11.97 18.20
C VAL A 110 10.77 13.03 17.64
N PRO A 111 10.62 14.21 18.28
CA PRO A 111 9.78 15.27 17.73
C PRO A 111 10.35 15.73 16.41
N TRP A 112 9.46 16.12 15.47
CA TRP A 112 9.89 16.60 14.16
C TRP A 112 10.74 17.88 14.22
N THR A 113 10.64 18.63 15.31
CA THR A 113 11.47 19.80 15.63
C THR A 113 12.89 19.45 16.04
N ALA A 114 13.16 18.19 16.41
CA ALA A 114 14.52 17.75 16.72
C ALA A 114 15.35 17.70 15.44
N TRP A 115 16.52 18.32 15.46
CA TRP A 115 17.49 18.34 14.35
C TRP A 115 18.18 16.99 14.18
N ARG A 116 17.39 15.95 14.03
CA ARG A 116 17.91 14.60 13.81
C ARG A 116 17.71 14.21 12.34
N PRO A 117 18.83 13.88 11.61
CA PRO A 117 18.75 13.54 10.20
C PRO A 117 17.92 12.26 9.98
N ASN A 118 17.20 12.20 8.88
CA ASN A 118 16.37 11.05 8.51
C ASN A 118 17.18 9.76 8.40
N GLN A 119 18.40 9.84 7.88
CA GLN A 119 19.33 8.69 7.81
C GLN A 119 19.66 8.10 9.16
N SER A 120 19.80 8.93 10.20
CA SER A 120 20.02 8.46 11.57
C SER A 120 18.82 7.69 12.11
N ILE A 121 17.61 8.14 11.82
CA ILE A 121 16.36 7.46 12.18
C ILE A 121 16.28 6.09 11.48
N LEU A 122 16.49 6.05 10.18
CA LEU A 122 16.44 4.82 9.39
C LEU A 122 17.53 3.83 9.81
N LYS A 123 18.73 4.32 10.15
CA LYS A 123 19.82 3.48 10.63
C LYS A 123 19.50 2.81 11.97
N GLU A 124 18.83 3.51 12.87
CA GLU A 124 18.43 2.98 14.18
C GLU A 124 17.33 1.93 14.07
N ILE A 125 16.34 2.19 13.20
CA ILE A 125 15.25 1.26 12.92
C ILE A 125 15.76 0.05 12.13
N SER A 126 16.74 0.26 11.23
CA SER A 126 17.29 -0.76 10.31
C SER A 126 16.18 -1.54 9.60
N PRO A 127 15.24 -0.88 8.90
CA PRO A 127 14.16 -1.57 8.23
C PRO A 127 14.74 -2.46 7.12
N GLU A 128 14.37 -3.71 7.10
CA GLU A 128 14.81 -4.66 6.06
C GLU A 128 14.35 -4.20 4.67
N TYR A 129 13.14 -3.64 4.60
CA TYR A 129 12.59 -3.04 3.39
C TYR A 129 11.86 -1.74 3.73
N SER A 130 11.99 -0.74 2.85
CA SER A 130 11.16 0.46 2.90
C SER A 130 9.70 0.14 2.52
N LEU A 131 8.77 0.97 2.96
CA LEU A 131 7.36 0.84 2.60
C LEU A 131 7.18 0.91 1.08
N GLU A 132 7.85 1.84 0.41
CA GLU A 132 7.87 1.94 -1.05
C GLU A 132 8.41 0.65 -1.71
N GLY A 133 9.51 0.12 -1.19
CA GLY A 133 10.10 -1.12 -1.70
C GLY A 133 9.16 -2.33 -1.57
N LEU A 134 8.40 -2.41 -0.49
CA LEU A 134 7.38 -3.44 -0.30
C LEU A 134 6.22 -3.28 -1.30
N MET A 135 5.76 -2.04 -1.54
CA MET A 135 4.72 -1.74 -2.52
C MET A 135 5.15 -2.12 -3.93
N LEU A 136 6.37 -1.75 -4.34
CA LEU A 136 6.92 -2.11 -5.65
C LEU A 136 7.03 -3.63 -5.83
N LYS A 137 7.41 -4.34 -4.78
CA LYS A 137 7.46 -5.82 -4.80
C LYS A 137 6.08 -6.44 -5.00
N LEU A 138 5.04 -5.92 -4.33
CA LEU A 138 3.67 -6.37 -4.52
C LEU A 138 3.13 -6.04 -5.92
N GLN A 139 3.44 -4.88 -6.46
CA GLN A 139 3.09 -4.51 -7.84
C GLN A 139 3.72 -5.44 -8.85
N TYR A 140 5.01 -5.72 -8.70
CA TYR A 140 5.72 -6.67 -9.57
C TYR A 140 5.06 -8.05 -9.51
N PHE A 141 4.76 -8.55 -8.32
CA PHE A 141 4.07 -9.83 -8.13
C PHE A 141 2.68 -9.82 -8.77
N GLY A 142 1.90 -8.74 -8.59
CA GLY A 142 0.58 -8.58 -9.20
C GLY A 142 0.65 -8.62 -10.73
N HIS A 143 1.61 -7.92 -11.34
CA HIS A 143 1.82 -7.95 -12.80
C HIS A 143 2.25 -9.35 -13.29
N LEU A 144 3.10 -10.02 -12.53
CA LEU A 144 3.53 -11.38 -12.84
C LEU A 144 2.34 -12.37 -12.86
N MET A 145 1.47 -12.27 -11.85
CA MET A 145 0.29 -13.13 -11.75
C MET A 145 -0.78 -12.86 -12.82
N GLN A 146 -0.78 -11.66 -13.41
CA GLN A 146 -1.68 -11.31 -14.52
C GLN A 146 -1.19 -11.86 -15.87
N ARG A 147 0.09 -12.19 -16.00
CA ARG A 147 0.64 -12.79 -17.23
C ARG A 147 0.22 -14.27 -17.32
N THR A 148 -0.47 -14.61 -18.41
CA THR A 148 -0.95 -15.97 -18.66
C THR A 148 0.18 -16.98 -18.95
N ASP A 149 1.31 -16.51 -19.51
CA ASP A 149 2.41 -17.34 -20.04
C ASP A 149 3.71 -17.21 -19.24
N SER A 150 3.64 -16.79 -17.98
CA SER A 150 4.86 -16.62 -17.18
C SER A 150 5.30 -17.95 -16.59
N LEU A 151 6.54 -18.36 -16.91
CA LEU A 151 7.21 -19.55 -16.33
C LEU A 151 7.22 -19.49 -14.79
N GLU A 152 7.38 -18.30 -14.23
CA GLU A 152 7.38 -18.08 -12.78
C GLU A 152 6.01 -18.32 -12.15
N LYS A 153 4.92 -18.02 -12.87
CA LYS A 153 3.56 -18.34 -12.44
C LYS A 153 3.36 -19.86 -12.40
N THR A 154 3.88 -20.57 -13.41
CA THR A 154 3.84 -22.02 -13.47
C THR A 154 4.62 -22.65 -12.33
N LEU A 155 5.80 -22.13 -12.00
CA LEU A 155 6.63 -22.60 -10.88
C LEU A 155 5.98 -22.35 -9.52
N MET A 156 5.30 -21.21 -9.33
CA MET A 156 4.58 -20.91 -8.09
C MET A 156 3.30 -21.74 -7.93
N ALA A 157 2.61 -22.02 -9.02
CA ALA A 157 1.40 -22.86 -9.01
C ALA A 157 1.71 -24.37 -8.96
N GLY A 158 2.92 -24.78 -9.37
CA GLY A 158 3.34 -26.19 -9.39
C GLY A 158 3.88 -26.73 -8.07
N GLY A 159 3.86 -25.95 -7.00
CA GLY A 159 4.28 -26.37 -5.66
C GLY A 159 3.25 -27.15 -4.86
N GLU A 160 2.03 -27.32 -5.38
CA GLU A 160 0.97 -28.11 -4.74
C GLU A 160 0.62 -29.33 -5.59
N GLY A 161 1.21 -30.44 -5.21
CA GLY A 161 0.62 -31.75 -5.61
C GLY A 161 1.56 -32.64 -6.36
N ASP A 162 2.18 -33.51 -5.64
CA ASP A 162 2.01 -34.95 -5.89
C ASP A 162 2.58 -35.74 -4.69
N ASP A 163 1.73 -35.90 -3.69
CA ASP A 163 1.93 -36.98 -2.71
C ASP A 163 0.72 -37.93 -2.82
N ARG A 164 0.71 -38.69 -3.91
CA ARG A 164 -0.06 -39.92 -4.07
C ARG A 164 0.82 -40.98 -4.69
N GLY A 165 1.49 -41.65 -3.86
CA GLY A 165 2.13 -42.91 -4.14
C GLY A 165 1.99 -43.80 -2.94
#